data_a1b6457f1660f47cd289472802906712
#
_entry.id   a1b6457f1660f47cd289472802906712
#
_cell.length_a   1.000
_cell.length_b   1.000
_cell.length_c   1.000
_cell.angle_alpha   90.00
_cell.angle_beta   90.00
_cell.angle_gamma   90.00
#
_symmetry.space_group_name_H-M   'P 1'
#
loop_
_entity.id
_entity.type
_entity.pdbx_description
1 polymer ?
#
loop_
_entity_poly.entity_id
_entity_poly.type
_entity_poly.pdbx_seq_one_letter_code
_entity_poly.pdbx_strand_id
1 'polypeptide(L)'
;ACAAWCGTWTGLNTVTLEAPIEARVFVPPALNLFALGAFLAGLTTMVSAGTNYRARTIGIVGGFYAVSMVLKIVGRAAPGWEWLGYTSFFTPFEPQRLVGDASRAWSVWFETAPGSYELGGIGYDSVLIGLGLAAYVVAAVVFARRDLPAPL
;
A
#
# COMPACT_ATOMS: atom_id res chain seq x y z
N ALA A 1 7.35 -8.72 -0.40
CA ALA A 1 6.66 -9.20 0.81
C ALA A 1 7.30 -10.50 1.33
N CYS A 2 7.36 -11.60 0.53
CA CYS A 2 7.95 -12.87 0.97
C CYS A 2 9.40 -12.72 1.45
N ALA A 3 10.26 -12.04 0.71
CA ALA A 3 11.65 -11.82 1.10
C ALA A 3 11.76 -11.01 2.41
N ALA A 4 10.92 -10.01 2.60
CA ALA A 4 10.88 -9.23 3.84
C ALA A 4 10.46 -10.11 5.02
N TRP A 5 9.42 -10.94 4.84
CA TRP A 5 8.99 -11.87 5.89
C TRP A 5 10.05 -12.92 6.22
N CYS A 6 10.68 -13.52 5.20
CA CYS A 6 11.79 -14.46 5.41
C CYS A 6 12.96 -13.82 6.14
N GLY A 7 13.33 -12.57 5.80
CA GLY A 7 14.37 -11.82 6.48
C GLY A 7 14.03 -11.55 7.95
N THR A 8 12.78 -11.18 8.24
CA THR A 8 12.30 -10.98 9.61
C THR A 8 12.34 -12.29 10.39
N TRP A 9 11.84 -13.39 9.79
CA TRP A 9 11.87 -14.72 10.42
C TRP A 9 13.30 -15.19 10.74
N THR A 10 14.22 -15.03 9.79
CA THR A 10 15.64 -15.36 10.00
C THR A 10 16.25 -14.49 11.10
N GLY A 11 16.00 -13.17 11.07
CA GLY A 11 16.48 -12.24 12.09
C GLY A 11 16.01 -12.59 13.50
N LEU A 12 14.72 -12.91 13.66
CA LEU A 12 14.16 -13.31 14.95
C LEU A 12 14.75 -14.61 15.50
N ASN A 13 15.17 -15.54 14.63
CA ASN A 13 15.79 -16.80 15.04
C ASN A 13 17.29 -16.67 15.31
N THR A 14 17.94 -15.59 14.86
CA THR A 14 19.39 -15.38 15.05
C THR A 14 19.72 -14.45 16.21
N VAL A 15 18.73 -13.67 16.69
CA VAL A 15 18.91 -12.71 17.79
C VAL A 15 18.26 -13.28 19.05
N THR A 16 19.02 -13.30 20.17
CA THR A 16 18.48 -13.61 21.50
C THR A 16 17.67 -12.40 21.99
N LEU A 17 16.36 -12.52 21.96
CA LEU A 17 15.42 -11.51 22.49
C LEU A 17 15.08 -11.84 23.94
N GLU A 18 14.96 -10.81 24.79
CA GLU A 18 14.52 -10.96 26.19
C GLU A 18 13.10 -11.53 26.30
N ALA A 19 12.24 -11.26 25.28
CA ALA A 19 10.91 -11.85 25.14
C ALA A 19 10.77 -12.51 23.77
N PRO A 20 10.25 -13.76 23.67
CA PRO A 20 10.05 -14.42 22.39
C PRO A 20 8.92 -13.73 21.61
N ILE A 21 9.26 -13.18 20.45
CA ILE A 21 8.29 -12.59 19.52
C ILE A 21 7.96 -13.62 18.45
N GLU A 22 6.69 -13.96 18.31
CA GLU A 22 6.27 -14.91 17.28
C GLU A 22 6.35 -14.27 15.89
N ALA A 23 6.96 -14.97 14.93
CA ALA A 23 7.05 -14.52 13.53
C ALA A 23 5.68 -14.28 12.88
N ARG A 24 4.61 -14.90 13.39
CA ARG A 24 3.23 -14.71 12.92
C ARG A 24 2.73 -13.28 13.05
N VAL A 25 3.23 -12.51 14.02
CA VAL A 25 2.88 -11.11 14.24
C VAL A 25 3.27 -10.23 13.06
N PHE A 26 4.26 -10.66 12.26
CA PHE A 26 4.73 -9.92 11.09
C PHE A 26 4.01 -10.31 9.78
N VAL A 27 3.09 -11.25 9.80
CA VAL A 27 2.32 -11.64 8.61
C VAL A 27 1.40 -10.52 8.12
N PRO A 28 0.58 -9.86 8.96
CA PRO A 28 -0.26 -8.75 8.52
C PRO A 28 0.54 -7.58 7.92
N PRO A 29 1.63 -7.08 8.53
CA PRO A 29 2.49 -6.08 7.90
C PRO A 29 3.07 -6.50 6.55
N ALA A 30 3.42 -7.78 6.39
CA ALA A 30 3.91 -8.30 5.11
C ALA A 30 2.82 -8.35 4.03
N LEU A 31 1.58 -8.66 4.41
CA LEU A 31 0.41 -8.58 3.52
C LEU A 31 0.13 -7.14 3.12
N ASN A 32 0.18 -6.19 4.05
CA ASN A 32 -0.01 -4.77 3.77
C ASN A 32 1.07 -4.22 2.82
N LEU A 33 2.33 -4.67 2.98
CA LEU A 33 3.40 -4.36 2.03
C LEU A 33 3.13 -4.97 0.64
N PHE A 34 2.60 -6.17 0.57
CA PHE A 34 2.20 -6.80 -0.68
C PHE A 34 1.06 -6.03 -1.36
N ALA A 35 0.03 -5.64 -0.60
CA ALA A 35 -1.11 -4.87 -1.08
C ALA A 35 -0.67 -3.50 -1.66
N LEU A 36 0.24 -2.81 -0.96
CA LEU A 36 0.85 -1.57 -1.47
C LEU A 36 1.62 -1.82 -2.77
N GLY A 37 2.42 -2.90 -2.83
CA GLY A 37 3.16 -3.27 -4.04
C GLY A 37 2.24 -3.54 -5.23
N ALA A 38 1.12 -4.25 -5.01
CA ALA A 38 0.11 -4.52 -6.02
C ALA A 38 -0.56 -3.23 -6.52
N PHE A 39 -0.89 -2.30 -5.61
CA PHE A 39 -1.42 -0.99 -5.97
C PHE A 39 -0.44 -0.19 -6.84
N LEU A 40 0.82 -0.07 -6.42
CA LEU A 40 1.84 0.68 -7.16
C LEU A 40 2.13 0.05 -8.53
N ALA A 41 2.13 -1.28 -8.63
CA ALA A 41 2.29 -1.97 -9.90
C ALA A 41 1.11 -1.68 -10.84
N GLY A 42 -0.13 -1.73 -10.35
CA GLY A 42 -1.33 -1.36 -11.11
C GLY A 42 -1.28 0.09 -11.60
N LEU A 43 -0.96 1.03 -10.70
CA LEU A 43 -0.83 2.44 -11.02
C LEU A 43 0.25 2.69 -12.09
N THR A 44 1.42 2.08 -11.94
CA THR A 44 2.53 2.20 -12.90
C THR A 44 2.12 1.65 -14.26
N THR A 45 1.44 0.52 -14.30
CA THR A 45 0.95 -0.08 -15.55
C THR A 45 -0.07 0.81 -16.22
N MET A 46 -1.01 1.41 -15.46
CA MET A 46 -2.02 2.33 -15.98
C MET A 46 -1.36 3.58 -16.60
N VAL A 47 -0.43 4.21 -15.91
CA VAL A 47 0.29 5.38 -16.42
C VAL A 47 1.14 5.01 -17.64
N SER A 48 1.80 3.84 -17.63
CA SER A 48 2.60 3.33 -18.74
C SER A 48 1.74 3.06 -19.98
N ALA A 49 0.53 2.52 -19.81
CA ALA A 49 -0.42 2.31 -20.91
C ALA A 49 -0.83 3.64 -21.59
N GLY A 50 -0.87 4.75 -20.84
CA GLY A 50 -1.22 6.09 -21.35
C GLY A 50 -0.04 6.91 -21.90
N THR A 51 1.21 6.46 -21.74
CA THR A 51 2.40 7.24 -22.12
C THR A 51 3.31 6.48 -23.08
N ASN A 52 3.96 7.23 -24.01
CA ASN A 52 4.91 6.66 -24.96
C ASN A 52 6.37 6.73 -24.46
N TYR A 53 6.62 7.44 -23.37
CA TYR A 53 7.96 7.70 -22.86
C TYR A 53 8.13 7.17 -21.45
N ARG A 54 9.08 6.24 -21.26
CA ARG A 54 9.41 5.64 -19.96
C ARG A 54 9.73 6.68 -18.88
N ALA A 55 10.50 7.72 -19.23
CA ALA A 55 10.86 8.78 -18.31
C ALA A 55 9.62 9.54 -17.77
N ARG A 56 8.60 9.74 -18.63
CA ARG A 56 7.35 10.40 -18.24
C ARG A 56 6.54 9.53 -17.26
N THR A 57 6.49 8.23 -17.48
CA THR A 57 5.84 7.28 -16.54
C THR A 57 6.51 7.35 -15.17
N ILE A 58 7.84 7.27 -15.12
CA ILE A 58 8.61 7.34 -13.86
C ILE A 58 8.37 8.67 -13.15
N GLY A 59 8.39 9.79 -13.90
CA GLY A 59 8.15 11.12 -13.35
C GLY A 59 6.75 11.29 -12.75
N ILE A 60 5.70 10.82 -13.44
CA ILE A 60 4.32 10.91 -12.97
C ILE A 60 4.12 10.04 -11.72
N VAL A 61 4.52 8.76 -11.77
CA VAL A 61 4.34 7.83 -10.64
C VAL A 61 5.21 8.23 -9.45
N GLY A 62 6.45 8.61 -9.69
CA GLY A 62 7.36 9.09 -8.63
C GLY A 62 6.88 10.40 -8.00
N GLY A 63 6.39 11.33 -8.82
CA GLY A 63 5.79 12.59 -8.34
C GLY A 63 4.55 12.34 -7.50
N PHE A 64 3.63 11.47 -7.95
CA PHE A 64 2.45 11.08 -7.20
C PHE A 64 2.81 10.44 -5.85
N TYR A 65 3.82 9.55 -5.85
CA TYR A 65 4.35 8.94 -4.63
C TYR A 65 4.90 9.99 -3.66
N ALA A 66 5.75 10.90 -4.15
CA ALA A 66 6.36 11.94 -3.33
C ALA A 66 5.31 12.90 -2.73
N VAL A 67 4.35 13.35 -3.54
CA VAL A 67 3.25 14.22 -3.07
C VAL A 67 2.42 13.50 -2.01
N SER A 68 2.05 12.26 -2.23
CA SER A 68 1.26 11.47 -1.25
C SER A 68 2.01 11.28 0.06
N MET A 69 3.33 11.08 0.01
CA MET A 69 4.16 10.98 1.22
C MET A 69 4.18 12.30 2.00
N VAL A 70 4.35 13.43 1.28
CA VAL A 70 4.31 14.76 1.90
C VAL A 70 2.95 15.03 2.53
N LEU A 71 1.85 14.73 1.84
CA LEU A 71 0.48 14.89 2.38
C LEU A 71 0.27 14.09 3.67
N LYS A 72 0.77 12.84 3.72
CA LYS A 72 0.70 12.03 4.94
C LYS A 72 1.50 12.65 6.09
N ILE A 73 2.71 13.15 5.82
CA ILE A 73 3.57 13.77 6.84
C ILE A 73 2.93 15.05 7.36
N VAL A 74 2.44 15.92 6.47
CA VAL A 74 1.79 17.20 6.84
C VAL A 74 0.51 16.95 7.62
N GLY A 75 -0.34 16.03 7.16
CA GLY A 75 -1.57 15.66 7.87
C GLY A 75 -1.32 15.09 9.27
N ARG A 76 -0.14 14.50 9.52
CA ARG A 76 0.24 13.98 10.84
C ARG A 76 0.90 15.04 11.73
N ALA A 77 1.62 16.00 11.15
CA ALA A 77 2.42 16.98 11.88
C ALA A 77 1.68 18.29 12.19
N ALA A 78 0.68 18.68 11.39
CA ALA A 78 -0.01 19.97 11.50
C ALA A 78 -1.41 19.81 12.10
N PRO A 79 -1.69 20.33 13.31
CA PRO A 79 -3.04 20.34 13.90
C PRO A 79 -4.03 21.07 12.97
N GLY A 80 -5.21 20.49 12.74
CA GLY A 80 -6.23 21.02 11.84
C GLY A 80 -6.09 20.64 10.37
N TRP A 81 -4.98 20.00 9.98
CA TRP A 81 -4.73 19.53 8.61
C TRP A 81 -4.78 17.97 8.51
N GLU A 82 -5.35 17.32 9.51
CA GLU A 82 -5.45 15.87 9.62
C GLU A 82 -6.16 15.23 8.43
N TRP A 83 -7.12 15.95 7.82
CA TRP A 83 -7.85 15.52 6.64
C TRP A 83 -6.95 15.27 5.41
N LEU A 84 -5.78 15.96 5.31
CA LEU A 84 -4.82 15.72 4.24
C LEU A 84 -4.24 14.30 4.29
N GLY A 85 -4.10 13.75 5.49
CA GLY A 85 -3.68 12.37 5.66
C GLY A 85 -4.62 11.40 4.93
N TYR A 86 -5.93 11.63 4.98
CA TYR A 86 -6.93 10.75 4.34
C TYR A 86 -6.91 10.81 2.80
N THR A 87 -6.35 11.86 2.20
CA THR A 87 -6.19 11.97 0.75
C THR A 87 -4.96 11.23 0.22
N SER A 88 -4.06 10.80 1.11
CA SER A 88 -2.87 10.05 0.77
C SER A 88 -3.17 8.55 0.64
N PHE A 89 -2.74 7.92 -0.46
CA PHE A 89 -2.81 6.46 -0.60
C PHE A 89 -1.91 5.71 0.41
N PHE A 90 -1.03 6.40 1.12
CA PHE A 90 -0.27 5.85 2.22
C PHE A 90 -1.07 5.72 3.52
N THR A 91 -2.28 6.25 3.59
CA THR A 91 -3.13 6.09 4.78
C THR A 91 -3.46 4.63 5.05
N PRO A 92 -3.80 3.80 4.04
CA PRO A 92 -3.95 2.36 4.22
C PRO A 92 -2.64 1.61 4.48
N PHE A 93 -1.48 2.25 4.34
CA PHE A 93 -0.18 1.64 4.60
C PHE A 93 0.33 2.05 5.98
N GLU A 94 -0.05 1.30 7.00
CA GLU A 94 0.39 1.49 8.40
C GLU A 94 0.83 0.17 9.05
N PRO A 95 1.90 -0.46 8.54
CA PRO A 95 2.34 -1.78 9.00
C PRO A 95 2.68 -1.82 10.50
N GLN A 96 3.15 -0.70 11.08
CA GLN A 96 3.47 -0.63 12.50
C GLN A 96 2.25 -0.79 13.41
N ARG A 97 1.06 -0.35 12.98
CA ARG A 97 -0.17 -0.52 13.75
C ARG A 97 -0.69 -1.96 13.74
N LEU A 98 -0.29 -2.73 12.73
CA LEU A 98 -0.69 -4.12 12.57
C LEU A 98 0.14 -5.08 13.43
N VAL A 99 1.30 -4.65 13.92
CA VAL A 99 2.16 -5.46 14.82
C VAL A 99 1.63 -5.42 16.26
N GLY A 100 1.07 -4.28 16.70
CA GLY A 100 0.68 -4.07 18.09
C GLY A 100 -0.66 -4.70 18.48
N ASP A 101 -1.55 -4.95 17.52
CA ASP A 101 -2.91 -5.41 17.79
C ASP A 101 -3.38 -6.44 16.75
N ALA A 102 -3.38 -7.71 17.16
CA ALA A 102 -3.78 -8.81 16.30
C ALA A 102 -5.27 -8.74 15.91
N SER A 103 -6.16 -8.22 16.77
CA SER A 103 -7.58 -8.08 16.48
C SER A 103 -7.81 -7.05 15.37
N ARG A 104 -7.10 -5.94 15.42
CA ARG A 104 -7.10 -4.91 14.38
C ARG A 104 -6.49 -5.41 13.07
N ALA A 105 -5.42 -6.19 13.15
CA ALA A 105 -4.70 -6.69 11.99
C ALA A 105 -5.56 -7.62 11.11
N TRP A 106 -6.40 -8.46 11.72
CA TRP A 106 -7.22 -9.46 11.03
C TRP A 106 -8.68 -9.04 10.86
N SER A 107 -9.04 -7.78 11.17
CA SER A 107 -10.39 -7.25 10.99
C SER A 107 -10.52 -6.45 9.69
N VAL A 108 -11.73 -6.42 9.14
CA VAL A 108 -12.11 -5.50 8.05
C VAL A 108 -12.47 -4.13 8.64
N TRP A 109 -13.24 -4.14 9.74
CA TRP A 109 -13.64 -2.96 10.49
C TRP A 109 -13.22 -3.13 11.95
N PHE A 110 -12.65 -2.11 12.52
CA PHE A 110 -12.21 -2.09 13.91
C PHE A 110 -12.87 -0.92 14.65
N GLU A 111 -13.45 -1.19 15.80
CA GLU A 111 -14.07 -0.18 16.65
C GLU A 111 -12.98 0.46 17.52
N THR A 112 -12.70 1.74 17.29
CA THR A 112 -11.67 2.49 18.02
C THR A 112 -12.24 3.15 19.29
N ALA A 113 -13.51 3.55 19.24
CA ALA A 113 -14.28 4.09 20.37
C ALA A 113 -15.76 3.77 20.15
N PRO A 114 -16.62 3.78 21.20
CA PRO A 114 -18.04 3.50 21.05
C PRO A 114 -18.67 4.33 19.92
N GLY A 115 -19.08 3.65 18.84
CA GLY A 115 -19.68 4.27 17.65
C GLY A 115 -18.70 4.84 16.62
N SER A 116 -17.37 4.71 16.79
CA SER A 116 -16.36 5.12 15.82
C SER A 116 -15.66 3.90 15.23
N TYR A 117 -15.84 3.69 13.95
CA TYR A 117 -15.25 2.57 13.21
C TYR A 117 -14.13 3.04 12.28
N GLU A 118 -13.00 2.36 12.33
CA GLU A 118 -11.90 2.51 11.38
C GLU A 118 -11.72 1.22 10.58
N LEU A 119 -11.08 1.33 9.42
CA LEU A 119 -10.68 0.15 8.65
C LEU A 119 -9.59 -0.62 9.41
N GLY A 120 -9.78 -1.93 9.54
CA GLY A 120 -8.74 -2.83 10.03
C GLY A 120 -7.73 -3.19 8.94
N GLY A 121 -6.76 -4.06 9.28
CA GLY A 121 -5.69 -4.45 8.35
C GLY A 121 -6.21 -5.04 7.05
N ILE A 122 -7.13 -6.02 7.12
CA ILE A 122 -7.75 -6.62 5.92
C ILE A 122 -8.56 -5.57 5.14
N GLY A 123 -9.21 -4.61 5.82
CA GLY A 123 -9.92 -3.52 5.17
C GLY A 123 -9.00 -2.65 4.34
N TYR A 124 -7.88 -2.24 4.90
CA TYR A 124 -6.85 -1.45 4.19
C TYR A 124 -6.22 -2.21 3.03
N ASP A 125 -5.89 -3.49 3.21
CA ASP A 125 -5.34 -4.34 2.16
C ASP A 125 -6.33 -4.52 1.00
N SER A 126 -7.61 -4.69 1.32
CA SER A 126 -8.68 -4.80 0.32
C SER A 126 -8.82 -3.52 -0.51
N VAL A 127 -8.72 -2.35 0.11
CA VAL A 127 -8.76 -1.05 -0.59
C VAL A 127 -7.56 -0.92 -1.54
N LEU A 128 -6.35 -1.22 -1.06
CA LEU A 128 -5.13 -1.13 -1.89
C LEU A 128 -5.17 -2.10 -3.07
N ILE A 129 -5.53 -3.36 -2.82
CA ILE A 129 -5.65 -4.38 -3.87
C ILE A 129 -6.76 -3.99 -4.86
N GLY A 130 -7.92 -3.55 -4.37
CA GLY A 130 -9.04 -3.12 -5.21
C GLY A 130 -8.67 -1.95 -6.14
N LEU A 131 -7.99 -0.94 -5.62
CA LEU A 131 -7.47 0.19 -6.41
C LEU A 131 -6.41 -0.27 -7.42
N GLY A 132 -5.52 -1.19 -7.02
CA GLY A 132 -4.52 -1.78 -7.91
C GLY A 132 -5.16 -2.53 -9.07
N LEU A 133 -6.15 -3.38 -8.79
CA LEU A 133 -6.90 -4.12 -9.81
C LEU A 133 -7.68 -3.17 -10.74
N ALA A 134 -8.35 -2.14 -10.19
CA ALA A 134 -9.02 -1.14 -11.01
C ALA A 134 -8.05 -0.44 -11.97
N ALA A 135 -6.86 -0.07 -11.48
CA ALA A 135 -5.81 0.51 -12.32
C ALA A 135 -5.34 -0.45 -13.43
N TYR A 136 -5.21 -1.75 -13.15
CA TYR A 136 -4.91 -2.76 -14.16
C TYR A 136 -6.01 -2.89 -15.22
N VAL A 137 -7.29 -2.88 -14.81
CA VAL A 137 -8.41 -2.91 -15.75
C VAL A 137 -8.38 -1.69 -16.67
N VAL A 138 -8.18 -0.49 -16.11
CA VAL A 138 -8.04 0.74 -16.89
C VAL A 138 -6.86 0.64 -17.86
N ALA A 139 -5.72 0.14 -17.40
CA ALA A 139 -4.55 -0.08 -18.25
C ALA A 139 -4.85 -1.01 -19.43
N ALA A 140 -5.54 -2.12 -19.17
CA ALA A 140 -5.93 -3.08 -20.20
C ALA A 140 -6.87 -2.47 -21.23
N VAL A 141 -7.87 -1.69 -20.79
CA VAL A 141 -8.80 -0.98 -21.68
C VAL A 141 -8.08 0.06 -22.53
N VAL A 142 -7.20 0.86 -21.92
CA VAL A 142 -6.38 1.86 -22.65
C VAL A 142 -5.49 1.17 -23.67
N PHE A 143 -4.83 0.09 -23.30
CA PHE A 143 -3.96 -0.67 -24.18
C PHE A 143 -4.73 -1.31 -25.35
N ALA A 144 -5.91 -1.90 -25.09
CA ALA A 144 -6.73 -2.51 -26.12
C ALA A 144 -7.30 -1.49 -27.14
N ARG A 145 -7.42 -0.22 -26.74
CA ARG A 145 -7.89 0.87 -27.64
C ARG A 145 -6.76 1.58 -28.39
N ARG A 146 -5.51 1.26 -28.11
CA ARG A 146 -4.37 1.83 -28.83
C ARG A 146 -4.18 1.07 -30.14
N ASP A 147 -4.27 1.79 -31.25
CA ASP A 147 -3.80 1.30 -32.53
C ASP A 147 -2.28 1.18 -32.47
N LEU A 148 -1.80 -0.03 -32.29
CA LEU A 148 -0.36 -0.31 -32.39
C LEU A 148 0.01 -0.18 -33.87
N PRO A 149 0.97 0.72 -34.26
CA PRO A 149 1.42 0.75 -35.62
C PRO A 149 2.00 -0.63 -35.98
N ALA A 150 1.54 -1.18 -37.11
CA ALA A 150 2.05 -2.45 -37.60
C ALA A 150 3.59 -2.39 -37.72
N PRO A 151 4.32 -3.40 -37.26
CA PRO A 151 5.76 -3.43 -37.51
C PRO A 151 6.00 -3.43 -39.02
N LEU A 152 6.74 -2.45 -39.49
CA LEU A 152 7.25 -2.36 -40.89
C LEU A 152 8.30 -3.44 -41.08
#